data_1aaa63d29640a73165bceee9e3af5272
#
_entry.id   1aaa63d29640a73165bceee9e3af5272
#
_cell.length_a   1.000
_cell.length_b   1.000
_cell.length_c   1.000
_cell.angle_alpha   90.00
_cell.angle_beta   90.00
_cell.angle_gamma   90.00
#
_symmetry.space_group_name_H-M   'P 1'
#
loop_
_entity.id
_entity.type
_entity.pdbx_description
1 polymer ?
#
loop_
_entity_poly.entity_id
_entity_poly.type
_entity_poly.pdbx_seq_one_letter_code
_entity_poly.pdbx_strand_id
1 'polypeptide(L)'
;MKIWRLMLAALLSALLFAPSAWATGYTQTKYPIVLVPGLFGFDNIGPVEYFYQIPEALRSGGAQVYVSEVSAANSTEVRGEQLLAEIQQILAATGATKVNLIGHSHGGPTARYVASVRPDLVASVTTVGGVNKGSAVADVLLGVAPPNSISRTALTSAATGLGDLIDFLSGSPTLPQNSLAAAQSLSTAGSATFNAAHPQGVPTTACGSGAAQVNGVYYFSWSGSQPATNVLDVSDPFLVLTSFAFAGSPNDGLVSSCSSHLGTVIRDNYGMNHLDEVNQTLGLVNIFETSPVTVFRQQANRLQGLGL
;
A
#
# COMPACT_ATOMS: atom_id res chain seq x y z
N MET A 1 47.30 36.65 -17.79
CA MET A 1 47.03 35.81 -16.59
C MET A 1 45.74 36.14 -15.86
N LYS A 2 45.28 37.38 -15.72
CA LYS A 2 44.03 37.72 -15.00
C LYS A 2 42.76 37.27 -15.72
N ILE A 3 42.69 37.33 -17.06
CA ILE A 3 41.50 36.94 -17.86
C ILE A 3 41.25 35.43 -17.80
N TRP A 4 42.29 34.59 -17.82
CA TRP A 4 42.18 33.14 -17.71
C TRP A 4 41.64 32.69 -16.35
N ARG A 5 42.00 33.38 -15.27
CA ARG A 5 41.48 33.11 -13.93
C ARG A 5 39.98 33.47 -13.78
N LEU A 6 39.55 34.54 -14.43
CA LEU A 6 38.13 34.94 -14.47
C LEU A 6 37.27 33.98 -15.30
N MET A 7 37.79 33.48 -16.43
CA MET A 7 37.10 32.47 -17.23
C MET A 7 37.00 31.10 -16.50
N LEU A 8 38.04 30.69 -15.78
CA LEU A 8 37.98 29.45 -15.00
C LEU A 8 37.03 29.58 -13.81
N ALA A 9 36.96 30.73 -13.13
CA ALA A 9 36.00 30.96 -12.05
C ALA A 9 34.55 31.01 -12.54
N ALA A 10 34.28 31.56 -13.73
CA ALA A 10 32.98 31.60 -14.35
C ALA A 10 32.52 30.20 -14.81
N LEU A 11 33.41 29.35 -15.31
CA LEU A 11 33.11 27.95 -15.65
C LEU A 11 32.85 27.10 -14.41
N LEU A 12 33.59 27.25 -13.31
CA LEU A 12 33.32 26.55 -12.06
C LEU A 12 31.99 26.96 -11.41
N SER A 13 31.63 28.26 -11.46
CA SER A 13 30.34 28.71 -10.92
C SER A 13 29.17 28.26 -11.79
N ALA A 14 29.32 28.11 -13.08
CA ALA A 14 28.27 27.55 -13.97
C ALA A 14 27.99 26.03 -13.70
N LEU A 15 29.02 25.29 -13.26
CA LEU A 15 28.87 23.87 -12.87
C LEU A 15 28.18 23.70 -11.51
N LEU A 16 28.24 24.71 -10.62
CA LEU A 16 27.56 24.66 -9.33
C LEU A 16 26.06 25.00 -9.38
N PHE A 17 25.58 25.59 -10.50
CA PHE A 17 24.19 25.93 -10.75
C PHE A 17 23.55 25.07 -11.84
N ALA A 18 24.20 23.96 -12.23
CA ALA A 18 23.50 22.98 -13.07
C ALA A 18 22.34 22.43 -12.22
N PRO A 19 21.06 22.66 -12.61
CA PRO A 19 19.95 22.03 -11.93
C PRO A 19 20.23 20.54 -11.95
N SER A 20 20.10 19.86 -10.80
CA SER A 20 20.16 18.41 -10.73
C SER A 20 19.13 17.90 -11.73
N ALA A 21 19.57 17.45 -12.90
CA ALA A 21 18.71 16.78 -13.84
C ALA A 21 18.26 15.49 -13.14
N TRP A 22 17.17 15.56 -12.42
CA TRP A 22 16.43 14.38 -12.02
C TRP A 22 16.21 13.63 -13.31
N ALA A 23 16.63 12.39 -13.38
CA ALA A 23 16.44 11.59 -14.56
C ALA A 23 14.92 11.58 -14.85
N THR A 24 14.49 12.49 -15.72
CA THR A 24 13.12 12.54 -16.23
C THR A 24 12.86 11.17 -16.82
N GLY A 25 11.84 10.49 -16.31
CA GLY A 25 11.51 9.14 -16.74
C GLY A 25 11.83 8.00 -15.77
N TYR A 26 12.42 8.23 -14.58
CA TYR A 26 12.74 7.15 -13.63
C TYR A 26 11.52 6.34 -13.18
N THR A 27 10.34 6.95 -13.11
CA THR A 27 9.08 6.32 -12.76
C THR A 27 8.10 6.26 -13.94
N GLN A 28 8.55 6.55 -15.15
CA GLN A 28 7.72 6.62 -16.36
C GLN A 28 7.34 5.21 -16.82
N THR A 29 6.29 4.65 -16.20
CA THR A 29 5.70 3.38 -16.60
C THR A 29 4.94 3.52 -17.93
N LYS A 30 4.83 2.41 -18.65
CA LYS A 30 4.03 2.34 -19.90
C LYS A 30 2.54 2.55 -19.64
N TYR A 31 2.05 2.01 -18.54
CA TYR A 31 0.66 2.07 -18.12
C TYR A 31 0.50 2.97 -16.91
N PRO A 32 -0.64 3.68 -16.75
CA PRO A 32 -0.92 4.45 -15.55
C PRO A 32 -0.79 3.63 -14.28
N ILE A 33 -0.32 4.24 -13.21
CA ILE A 33 -0.31 3.69 -11.86
C ILE A 33 -1.59 4.13 -11.15
N VAL A 34 -2.33 3.18 -10.60
CA VAL A 34 -3.49 3.45 -9.73
C VAL A 34 -3.14 3.01 -8.32
N LEU A 35 -3.08 3.97 -7.40
CA LEU A 35 -2.88 3.74 -5.98
C LEU A 35 -4.23 3.44 -5.34
N VAL A 36 -4.33 2.29 -4.66
CA VAL A 36 -5.58 1.82 -4.07
C VAL A 36 -5.46 1.86 -2.54
N PRO A 37 -6.17 2.76 -1.87
CA PRO A 37 -6.09 2.92 -0.42
C PRO A 37 -6.68 1.71 0.31
N GLY A 38 -6.25 1.54 1.56
CA GLY A 38 -6.74 0.50 2.46
C GLY A 38 -8.09 0.81 3.08
N LEU A 39 -8.32 0.23 4.26
CA LEU A 39 -9.47 0.52 5.09
C LEU A 39 -9.43 2.01 5.50
N PHE A 40 -10.60 2.65 5.54
CA PHE A 40 -10.74 4.10 5.80
C PHE A 40 -9.94 4.97 4.84
N GLY A 41 -9.62 4.41 3.66
CA GLY A 41 -8.94 5.14 2.61
C GLY A 41 -9.77 6.30 2.10
N PHE A 42 -9.09 7.44 1.99
CA PHE A 42 -9.57 8.68 1.43
C PHE A 42 -8.49 9.18 0.47
N ASP A 43 -8.85 9.99 -0.51
CA ASP A 43 -7.82 10.72 -1.27
C ASP A 43 -7.23 11.82 -0.37
N ASN A 44 -8.09 12.68 0.20
CA ASN A 44 -7.70 13.77 1.09
C ASN A 44 -8.74 13.98 2.22
N ILE A 45 -8.26 14.16 3.46
CA ILE A 45 -9.05 14.74 4.55
C ILE A 45 -8.37 16.05 4.98
N GLY A 46 -8.84 17.17 4.44
CA GLY A 46 -8.17 18.46 4.63
C GLY A 46 -6.74 18.42 4.08
N PRO A 47 -5.70 18.67 4.90
CA PRO A 47 -4.30 18.60 4.47
C PRO A 47 -3.69 17.20 4.51
N VAL A 48 -4.43 16.17 4.96
CA VAL A 48 -3.90 14.81 5.12
C VAL A 48 -4.23 13.98 3.88
N GLU A 49 -3.20 13.53 3.18
CA GLU A 49 -3.27 12.61 2.05
C GLU A 49 -3.05 11.18 2.54
N TYR A 50 -3.80 10.21 2.02
CA TYR A 50 -3.58 8.80 2.36
C TYR A 50 -2.17 8.32 1.96
N PHE A 51 -1.74 8.65 0.74
CA PHE A 51 -0.41 8.37 0.20
C PHE A 51 0.44 9.65 0.22
N TYR A 52 0.79 10.15 1.41
CA TYR A 52 1.44 11.44 1.57
C TYR A 52 2.72 11.56 0.74
N GLN A 53 2.78 12.55 -0.17
CA GLN A 53 3.88 12.85 -1.11
C GLN A 53 4.20 11.76 -2.15
N ILE A 54 3.56 10.58 -2.11
CA ILE A 54 3.86 9.48 -3.02
C ILE A 54 3.38 9.77 -4.45
N PRO A 55 2.11 10.20 -4.68
CA PRO A 55 1.64 10.52 -6.03
C PRO A 55 2.51 11.56 -6.72
N GLU A 56 2.89 12.63 -6.00
CA GLU A 56 3.71 13.71 -6.53
C GLU A 56 5.13 13.22 -6.87
N ALA A 57 5.74 12.43 -6.00
CA ALA A 57 7.06 11.85 -6.24
C ALA A 57 7.10 10.91 -7.44
N LEU A 58 6.01 10.19 -7.71
CA LEU A 58 5.88 9.34 -8.90
C LEU A 58 5.65 10.19 -10.16
N ARG A 59 4.75 11.20 -10.10
CA ARG A 59 4.48 12.12 -11.22
C ARG A 59 5.71 12.91 -11.62
N SER A 60 6.49 13.40 -10.66
CA SER A 60 7.73 14.14 -10.93
C SER A 60 8.79 13.30 -11.66
N GLY A 61 8.73 11.97 -11.54
CA GLY A 61 9.58 11.04 -12.28
C GLY A 61 8.99 10.55 -13.61
N GLY A 62 7.82 11.07 -14.02
CA GLY A 62 7.21 10.81 -15.32
C GLY A 62 6.04 9.82 -15.33
N ALA A 63 5.61 9.28 -14.19
CA ALA A 63 4.45 8.40 -14.11
C ALA A 63 3.12 9.16 -14.27
N GLN A 64 2.14 8.54 -14.94
CA GLN A 64 0.74 8.92 -14.80
C GLN A 64 0.16 8.23 -13.58
N VAL A 65 -0.30 8.98 -12.58
CA VAL A 65 -0.73 8.44 -11.28
C VAL A 65 -2.12 8.92 -10.93
N TYR A 66 -2.95 7.97 -10.53
CA TYR A 66 -4.30 8.16 -10.00
C TYR A 66 -4.38 7.56 -8.60
N VAL A 67 -5.17 8.16 -7.73
CA VAL A 67 -5.54 7.61 -6.42
C VAL A 67 -7.01 7.26 -6.50
N SER A 68 -7.38 6.01 -6.24
CA SER A 68 -8.78 5.57 -6.36
C SER A 68 -9.61 5.95 -5.15
N GLU A 69 -10.88 6.24 -5.40
CA GLU A 69 -11.91 6.50 -4.38
C GLU A 69 -12.85 5.30 -4.31
N VAL A 70 -12.62 4.42 -3.37
CA VAL A 70 -13.51 3.28 -3.08
C VAL A 70 -14.09 3.40 -1.66
N SER A 71 -15.16 2.66 -1.37
CA SER A 71 -15.75 2.65 -0.02
C SER A 71 -14.67 2.53 1.06
N ALA A 72 -14.65 3.43 2.02
CA ALA A 72 -13.68 3.43 3.12
C ALA A 72 -13.75 2.12 3.93
N ALA A 73 -14.96 1.58 4.15
CA ALA A 73 -15.19 0.30 4.81
C ALA A 73 -16.30 -0.47 4.05
N ASN A 74 -15.93 -1.55 3.36
CA ASN A 74 -16.87 -2.47 2.72
C ASN A 74 -16.17 -3.80 2.40
N SER A 75 -16.88 -4.79 1.85
CA SER A 75 -16.25 -6.04 1.42
C SER A 75 -15.25 -5.81 0.28
N THR A 76 -14.30 -6.72 0.14
CA THR A 76 -13.28 -6.69 -0.91
C THR A 76 -13.92 -6.64 -2.30
N GLU A 77 -14.99 -7.39 -2.52
CA GLU A 77 -15.68 -7.47 -3.80
C GLU A 77 -16.39 -6.16 -4.16
N VAL A 78 -17.10 -5.53 -3.20
CA VAL A 78 -17.76 -4.24 -3.42
C VAL A 78 -16.75 -3.17 -3.77
N ARG A 79 -15.64 -3.09 -3.02
CA ARG A 79 -14.53 -2.17 -3.31
C ARG A 79 -13.88 -2.48 -4.67
N GLY A 80 -13.76 -3.76 -5.01
CA GLY A 80 -13.21 -4.21 -6.28
C GLY A 80 -14.06 -3.80 -7.48
N GLU A 81 -15.39 -3.89 -7.39
CA GLU A 81 -16.29 -3.41 -8.46
C GLU A 81 -16.24 -1.88 -8.62
N GLN A 82 -16.14 -1.14 -7.52
CA GLN A 82 -15.94 0.31 -7.57
C GLN A 82 -14.61 0.67 -8.26
N LEU A 83 -13.51 0.02 -7.85
CA LEU A 83 -12.20 0.19 -8.48
C LEU A 83 -12.22 -0.16 -9.98
N LEU A 84 -12.92 -1.22 -10.36
CA LEU A 84 -13.06 -1.63 -11.76
C LEU A 84 -13.74 -0.53 -12.58
N ALA A 85 -14.80 0.09 -12.06
CA ALA A 85 -15.49 1.19 -12.73
C ALA A 85 -14.57 2.40 -12.93
N GLU A 86 -13.76 2.77 -11.92
CA GLU A 86 -12.78 3.85 -12.03
C GLU A 86 -11.67 3.52 -13.04
N ILE A 87 -11.15 2.28 -13.03
CA ILE A 87 -10.14 1.84 -14.00
C ILE A 87 -10.64 2.00 -15.43
N GLN A 88 -11.90 1.64 -15.71
CA GLN A 88 -12.50 1.82 -17.03
C GLN A 88 -12.54 3.30 -17.44
N GLN A 89 -12.84 4.20 -16.51
CA GLN A 89 -12.80 5.65 -16.76
C GLN A 89 -11.38 6.16 -17.02
N ILE A 90 -10.39 5.71 -16.24
CA ILE A 90 -8.97 6.05 -16.42
C ILE A 90 -8.50 5.58 -17.80
N LEU A 91 -8.81 4.35 -18.18
CA LEU A 91 -8.43 3.81 -19.49
C LEU A 91 -9.06 4.59 -20.64
N ALA A 92 -10.36 4.94 -20.52
CA ALA A 92 -11.05 5.77 -21.51
C ALA A 92 -10.45 7.18 -21.62
N ALA A 93 -10.06 7.80 -20.49
CA ALA A 93 -9.49 9.13 -20.46
C ALA A 93 -8.03 9.18 -20.97
N THR A 94 -7.25 8.11 -20.74
CA THR A 94 -5.82 8.08 -21.08
C THR A 94 -5.53 7.43 -22.43
N GLY A 95 -6.45 6.63 -22.95
CA GLY A 95 -6.20 5.76 -24.11
C GLY A 95 -5.28 4.57 -23.80
N ALA A 96 -4.90 4.36 -22.53
CA ALA A 96 -4.12 3.21 -22.11
C ALA A 96 -4.96 1.93 -22.18
N THR A 97 -4.30 0.80 -22.44
CA THR A 97 -4.98 -0.51 -22.53
C THR A 97 -5.01 -1.26 -21.21
N LYS A 98 -4.13 -0.91 -20.26
CA LYS A 98 -3.98 -1.53 -18.95
C LYS A 98 -3.61 -0.49 -17.90
N VAL A 99 -3.66 -0.88 -16.63
CA VAL A 99 -3.13 -0.13 -15.48
C VAL A 99 -2.18 -0.97 -14.65
N ASN A 100 -1.30 -0.32 -13.89
CA ASN A 100 -0.53 -0.91 -12.81
C ASN A 100 -1.20 -0.57 -11.49
N LEU A 101 -1.62 -1.56 -10.71
CA LEU A 101 -2.29 -1.38 -9.42
C LEU A 101 -1.27 -1.48 -8.28
N ILE A 102 -1.28 -0.52 -7.37
CA ILE A 102 -0.50 -0.59 -6.12
C ILE A 102 -1.48 -0.39 -4.97
N GLY A 103 -1.80 -1.48 -4.27
CA GLY A 103 -2.80 -1.48 -3.20
C GLY A 103 -2.17 -1.64 -1.82
N HIS A 104 -2.49 -0.71 -0.91
CA HIS A 104 -2.07 -0.76 0.48
C HIS A 104 -3.15 -1.42 1.35
N SER A 105 -2.74 -2.27 2.32
CA SER A 105 -3.68 -2.84 3.29
C SER A 105 -4.83 -3.59 2.60
N HIS A 106 -6.09 -3.25 2.88
CA HIS A 106 -7.28 -3.74 2.17
C HIS A 106 -7.28 -3.41 0.67
N GLY A 107 -6.57 -2.36 0.25
CA GLY A 107 -6.37 -2.04 -1.17
C GLY A 107 -5.64 -3.16 -1.95
N GLY A 108 -4.83 -3.97 -1.25
CA GLY A 108 -4.19 -5.15 -1.83
C GLY A 108 -5.20 -6.17 -2.37
N PRO A 109 -6.05 -6.80 -1.53
CA PRO A 109 -7.11 -7.69 -2.00
C PRO A 109 -8.11 -7.01 -2.95
N THR A 110 -8.41 -5.70 -2.77
CA THR A 110 -9.24 -4.92 -3.71
C THR A 110 -8.63 -4.91 -5.13
N ALA A 111 -7.34 -4.64 -5.26
CA ALA A 111 -6.61 -4.67 -6.53
C ALA A 111 -6.54 -6.09 -7.13
N ARG A 112 -6.35 -7.10 -6.28
CA ARG A 112 -6.35 -8.52 -6.68
C ARG A 112 -7.70 -8.97 -7.24
N TYR A 113 -8.81 -8.48 -6.67
CA TYR A 113 -10.14 -8.75 -7.21
C TYR A 113 -10.22 -8.33 -8.68
N VAL A 114 -9.89 -7.07 -8.98
CA VAL A 114 -9.92 -6.55 -10.36
C VAL A 114 -9.02 -7.36 -11.29
N ALA A 115 -7.78 -7.66 -10.86
CA ALA A 115 -6.84 -8.45 -11.65
C ALA A 115 -7.33 -9.89 -11.93
N SER A 116 -8.15 -10.45 -11.02
CA SER A 116 -8.75 -11.77 -11.19
C SER A 116 -9.92 -11.77 -12.16
N VAL A 117 -10.83 -10.79 -12.06
CA VAL A 117 -12.05 -10.73 -12.89
C VAL A 117 -11.82 -10.07 -14.25
N ARG A 118 -10.83 -9.15 -14.35
CA ARG A 118 -10.48 -8.44 -15.58
C ARG A 118 -8.94 -8.36 -15.79
N PRO A 119 -8.27 -9.51 -15.94
CA PRO A 119 -6.81 -9.54 -16.17
C PRO A 119 -6.39 -8.84 -17.47
N ASP A 120 -7.30 -8.67 -18.41
CA ASP A 120 -7.11 -7.91 -19.65
C ASP A 120 -6.85 -6.42 -19.41
N LEU A 121 -7.35 -5.84 -18.30
CA LEU A 121 -7.18 -4.43 -17.95
C LEU A 121 -6.02 -4.14 -17.00
N VAL A 122 -5.39 -5.17 -16.44
CA VAL A 122 -4.34 -5.03 -15.42
C VAL A 122 -3.01 -5.54 -15.95
N ALA A 123 -1.95 -4.76 -15.79
CA ALA A 123 -0.58 -5.15 -16.14
C ALA A 123 0.16 -5.73 -14.94
N SER A 124 -0.02 -5.13 -13.76
CA SER A 124 0.56 -5.61 -12.51
C SER A 124 -0.30 -5.30 -11.30
N VAL A 125 -0.16 -6.11 -10.26
CA VAL A 125 -0.63 -5.85 -8.90
C VAL A 125 0.56 -5.86 -7.97
N THR A 126 0.72 -4.79 -7.22
CA THR A 126 1.68 -4.71 -6.12
C THR A 126 0.91 -4.48 -4.82
N THR A 127 1.13 -5.30 -3.80
CA THR A 127 0.52 -5.10 -2.48
C THR A 127 1.53 -4.59 -1.48
N VAL A 128 1.14 -3.58 -0.71
CA VAL A 128 1.94 -2.91 0.31
C VAL A 128 1.27 -3.17 1.66
N GLY A 129 1.90 -3.89 2.57
CA GLY A 129 1.24 -4.36 3.79
C GLY A 129 -0.13 -5.01 3.53
N GLY A 130 -0.26 -5.67 2.38
CA GLY A 130 -1.55 -6.16 1.88
C GLY A 130 -2.11 -7.29 2.74
N VAL A 131 -3.42 -7.24 3.05
CA VAL A 131 -4.09 -8.29 3.82
C VAL A 131 -4.41 -9.48 2.91
N ASN A 132 -3.35 -10.14 2.39
CA ASN A 132 -3.51 -11.20 1.40
C ASN A 132 -3.93 -12.55 1.99
N LYS A 133 -3.66 -12.78 3.28
CA LYS A 133 -4.03 -14.02 3.99
C LYS A 133 -4.76 -13.76 5.30
N GLY A 134 -5.32 -12.57 5.46
CA GLY A 134 -6.05 -12.15 6.64
C GLY A 134 -5.18 -11.43 7.67
N SER A 135 -5.85 -10.81 8.64
CA SER A 135 -5.27 -10.10 9.76
C SER A 135 -5.81 -10.65 11.07
N ALA A 136 -4.90 -10.99 11.98
CA ALA A 136 -5.27 -11.39 13.34
C ALA A 136 -6.02 -10.26 14.09
N VAL A 137 -5.79 -9.00 13.73
CA VAL A 137 -6.55 -7.87 14.28
C VAL A 137 -8.01 -7.93 13.86
N ALA A 138 -8.29 -8.27 12.59
CA ALA A 138 -9.66 -8.47 12.13
C ALA A 138 -10.35 -9.66 12.81
N ASP A 139 -9.63 -10.76 13.04
CA ASP A 139 -10.13 -11.92 13.79
C ASP A 139 -10.50 -11.55 15.23
N VAL A 140 -9.68 -10.69 15.85
CA VAL A 140 -9.93 -10.14 17.19
C VAL A 140 -11.20 -9.30 17.21
N LEU A 141 -11.37 -8.39 16.25
CA LEU A 141 -12.56 -7.52 16.14
C LEU A 141 -13.85 -8.32 15.97
N LEU A 142 -13.78 -9.42 15.23
CA LEU A 142 -14.92 -10.32 15.05
C LEU A 142 -15.16 -11.27 16.24
N GLY A 143 -14.27 -11.27 17.25
CA GLY A 143 -14.35 -12.17 18.38
C GLY A 143 -14.05 -13.63 18.04
N VAL A 144 -13.41 -13.90 16.90
CA VAL A 144 -13.09 -15.25 16.41
C VAL A 144 -11.61 -15.62 16.58
N ALA A 145 -10.81 -14.77 17.22
CA ALA A 145 -9.42 -15.06 17.51
C ALA A 145 -9.27 -16.33 18.35
N PRO A 146 -8.22 -17.16 18.12
CA PRO A 146 -8.00 -18.37 18.90
C PRO A 146 -7.95 -18.10 20.40
N PRO A 147 -8.52 -19.00 21.26
CA PRO A 147 -8.40 -18.89 22.70
C PRO A 147 -6.91 -18.80 23.10
N ASN A 148 -6.57 -17.91 24.01
CA ASN A 148 -5.21 -17.64 24.51
C ASN A 148 -4.26 -16.88 23.56
N SER A 149 -4.73 -16.36 22.41
CA SER A 149 -3.88 -15.55 21.53
C SER A 149 -3.50 -14.19 22.14
N ILE A 150 -4.34 -13.61 23.03
CA ILE A 150 -4.07 -12.32 23.72
C ILE A 150 -4.95 -12.20 24.98
N SER A 151 -4.52 -11.36 25.95
CA SER A 151 -5.38 -11.01 27.09
C SER A 151 -6.64 -10.26 26.60
N ARG A 152 -7.79 -10.59 27.17
CA ARG A 152 -9.09 -9.95 26.81
C ARG A 152 -9.04 -8.41 26.92
N THR A 153 -8.21 -7.89 27.80
CA THR A 153 -8.02 -6.44 28.00
C THR A 153 -7.28 -5.80 26.82
N ALA A 154 -6.20 -6.43 26.33
CA ALA A 154 -5.48 -5.97 25.15
C ALA A 154 -6.38 -6.00 23.89
N LEU A 155 -7.22 -7.05 23.77
CA LEU A 155 -8.25 -7.18 22.74
C LEU A 155 -9.26 -6.02 22.74
N THR A 156 -9.81 -5.71 23.93
CA THR A 156 -10.80 -4.63 24.07
C THR A 156 -10.17 -3.28 23.74
N SER A 157 -8.93 -3.06 24.18
CA SER A 157 -8.22 -1.80 23.90
C SER A 157 -7.88 -1.65 22.42
N ALA A 158 -7.46 -2.73 21.74
CA ALA A 158 -7.21 -2.73 20.31
C ALA A 158 -8.51 -2.48 19.50
N ALA A 159 -9.62 -3.10 19.90
CA ALA A 159 -10.94 -2.88 19.28
C ALA A 159 -11.43 -1.44 19.48
N THR A 160 -11.23 -0.87 20.67
CA THR A 160 -11.59 0.53 20.95
C THR A 160 -10.71 1.49 20.14
N GLY A 161 -9.39 1.29 20.15
CA GLY A 161 -8.47 2.15 19.38
C GLY A 161 -8.70 2.09 17.88
N LEU A 162 -9.08 0.92 17.33
CA LEU A 162 -9.47 0.82 15.93
C LEU A 162 -10.82 1.48 15.67
N GLY A 163 -11.78 1.38 16.59
CA GLY A 163 -13.05 2.12 16.53
C GLY A 163 -12.82 3.62 16.49
N ASP A 164 -11.99 4.14 17.38
CA ASP A 164 -11.62 5.56 17.44
C ASP A 164 -10.91 6.04 16.17
N LEU A 165 -10.03 5.20 15.60
CA LEU A 165 -9.38 5.49 14.32
C LEU A 165 -10.39 5.48 13.16
N ILE A 166 -11.34 4.53 13.17
CA ILE A 166 -12.45 4.46 12.22
C ILE A 166 -13.27 5.75 12.25
N ASP A 167 -13.68 6.19 13.42
CA ASP A 167 -14.50 7.39 13.61
C ASP A 167 -13.73 8.65 13.20
N PHE A 168 -12.44 8.73 13.51
CA PHE A 168 -11.57 9.84 13.12
C PHE A 168 -11.36 9.92 11.59
N LEU A 169 -11.20 8.78 10.91
CA LEU A 169 -10.92 8.71 9.47
C LEU A 169 -12.19 8.64 8.61
N SER A 170 -13.36 8.35 9.17
CA SER A 170 -14.61 8.15 8.42
C SER A 170 -15.39 9.45 8.13
N GLY A 171 -14.72 10.61 8.06
CA GLY A 171 -15.35 11.89 7.73
C GLY A 171 -16.23 11.84 6.48
N SER A 172 -17.53 11.64 6.65
CA SER A 172 -18.64 11.68 5.67
C SER A 172 -18.36 11.04 4.30
N PRO A 173 -18.28 9.71 4.21
CA PRO A 173 -18.07 9.05 2.92
C PRO A 173 -19.31 9.15 2.02
N THR A 174 -19.10 9.50 0.75
CA THR A 174 -20.15 9.55 -0.28
C THR A 174 -20.55 8.15 -0.79
N LEU A 175 -19.70 7.13 -0.56
CA LEU A 175 -19.90 5.75 -0.99
C LEU A 175 -20.48 4.88 0.14
N PRO A 176 -21.20 3.77 -0.19
CA PRO A 176 -21.79 2.89 0.81
C PRO A 176 -20.75 2.30 1.76
N GLN A 177 -21.01 2.34 3.06
CA GLN A 177 -20.13 1.81 4.10
C GLN A 177 -20.73 0.59 4.78
N ASN A 178 -19.88 -0.43 5.05
CA ASN A 178 -20.22 -1.63 5.82
C ASN A 178 -18.98 -2.17 6.55
N SER A 179 -18.74 -1.67 7.76
CA SER A 179 -17.56 -2.02 8.57
C SER A 179 -17.51 -3.51 8.95
N LEU A 180 -18.67 -4.14 9.14
CA LEU A 180 -18.72 -5.58 9.42
C LEU A 180 -18.27 -6.40 8.22
N ALA A 181 -18.75 -6.06 7.01
CA ALA A 181 -18.32 -6.73 5.78
C ALA A 181 -16.82 -6.53 5.52
N ALA A 182 -16.28 -5.35 5.82
CA ALA A 182 -14.85 -5.09 5.74
C ALA A 182 -14.06 -5.98 6.72
N ALA A 183 -14.44 -6.03 8.00
CA ALA A 183 -13.79 -6.87 8.99
C ALA A 183 -13.86 -8.36 8.61
N GLN A 184 -15.01 -8.83 8.12
CA GLN A 184 -15.18 -10.19 7.63
C GLN A 184 -14.25 -10.51 6.45
N SER A 185 -14.15 -9.63 5.46
CA SER A 185 -13.25 -9.81 4.31
C SER A 185 -11.78 -9.87 4.73
N LEU A 186 -11.39 -9.09 5.74
CA LEU A 186 -10.01 -9.00 6.23
C LEU A 186 -9.65 -10.05 7.27
N SER A 187 -10.61 -10.82 7.78
CA SER A 187 -10.34 -11.92 8.71
C SER A 187 -9.56 -13.05 8.01
N THR A 188 -8.93 -13.92 8.81
CA THR A 188 -8.25 -15.11 8.28
C THR A 188 -9.20 -16.00 7.48
N ALA A 189 -10.42 -16.21 7.97
CA ALA A 189 -11.44 -17.02 7.29
C ALA A 189 -11.96 -16.35 6.01
N GLY A 190 -12.24 -15.04 6.05
CA GLY A 190 -12.69 -14.28 4.87
C GLY A 190 -11.63 -14.25 3.78
N SER A 191 -10.37 -13.98 4.14
CA SER A 191 -9.25 -14.02 3.20
C SER A 191 -9.02 -15.41 2.62
N ALA A 192 -9.22 -16.49 3.37
CA ALA A 192 -9.15 -17.86 2.84
C ALA A 192 -10.25 -18.10 1.80
N THR A 193 -11.47 -17.66 2.06
CA THR A 193 -12.59 -17.73 1.11
C THR A 193 -12.29 -16.92 -0.16
N PHE A 194 -11.83 -15.69 -0.01
CA PHE A 194 -11.42 -14.84 -1.13
C PHE A 194 -10.29 -15.48 -1.95
N ASN A 195 -9.27 -16.04 -1.30
CA ASN A 195 -8.14 -16.70 -1.97
C ASN A 195 -8.56 -17.96 -2.73
N ALA A 196 -9.58 -18.69 -2.27
CA ALA A 196 -10.11 -19.82 -3.01
C ALA A 196 -10.77 -19.41 -4.34
N ALA A 197 -11.42 -18.25 -4.38
CA ALA A 197 -12.02 -17.67 -5.58
C ALA A 197 -11.01 -16.91 -6.46
N HIS A 198 -10.01 -16.29 -5.84
CA HIS A 198 -9.01 -15.39 -6.47
C HIS A 198 -7.57 -15.79 -6.10
N PRO A 199 -7.09 -16.97 -6.55
CA PRO A 199 -5.82 -17.56 -6.10
C PRO A 199 -4.56 -16.93 -6.71
N GLN A 200 -4.70 -16.03 -7.71
CA GLN A 200 -3.58 -15.52 -8.50
C GLN A 200 -2.55 -14.80 -7.61
N GLY A 201 -1.30 -15.23 -7.71
CA GLY A 201 -0.18 -14.67 -6.96
C GLY A 201 -0.11 -15.06 -5.48
N VAL A 202 -1.12 -15.75 -4.92
CA VAL A 202 -1.13 -16.15 -3.51
C VAL A 202 -0.12 -17.29 -3.28
N PRO A 203 0.80 -17.18 -2.29
CA PRO A 203 1.68 -18.29 -1.94
C PRO A 203 0.90 -19.49 -1.39
N THR A 204 1.32 -20.69 -1.77
CA THR A 204 0.75 -21.96 -1.25
C THR A 204 1.24 -22.31 0.15
N THR A 205 2.31 -21.66 0.63
CA THR A 205 2.87 -21.83 1.97
C THR A 205 2.62 -20.59 2.82
N ALA A 206 2.77 -20.71 4.13
CA ALA A 206 2.49 -19.61 5.07
C ALA A 206 3.30 -18.34 4.75
N CYS A 207 4.62 -18.47 4.56
CA CYS A 207 5.58 -17.38 4.33
C CYS A 207 6.36 -17.56 3.02
N GLY A 208 5.76 -18.13 1.97
CA GLY A 208 6.42 -18.32 0.68
C GLY A 208 6.21 -17.16 -0.28
N SER A 209 6.82 -17.24 -1.45
CA SER A 209 6.47 -16.43 -2.61
C SER A 209 5.36 -17.12 -3.41
N GLY A 210 4.51 -16.31 -4.05
CA GLY A 210 3.50 -16.80 -4.98
C GLY A 210 4.00 -16.83 -6.42
N ALA A 211 3.14 -17.17 -7.37
CA ALA A 211 3.44 -17.06 -8.79
C ALA A 211 3.69 -15.59 -9.16
N ALA A 212 4.85 -15.30 -9.75
CA ALA A 212 5.25 -13.94 -10.14
C ALA A 212 4.37 -13.37 -11.27
N GLN A 213 3.79 -14.25 -12.09
CA GLN A 213 2.90 -13.87 -13.19
C GLN A 213 1.81 -14.91 -13.37
N VAL A 214 0.56 -14.47 -13.51
CA VAL A 214 -0.61 -15.31 -13.83
C VAL A 214 -1.51 -14.55 -14.78
N ASN A 215 -2.01 -15.20 -15.84
CA ASN A 215 -2.90 -14.60 -16.86
C ASN A 215 -2.37 -13.29 -17.47
N GLY A 216 -1.05 -13.13 -17.58
CA GLY A 216 -0.41 -11.93 -18.11
C GLY A 216 -0.29 -10.78 -17.11
N VAL A 217 -0.73 -10.94 -15.86
CA VAL A 217 -0.59 -9.97 -14.77
C VAL A 217 0.60 -10.33 -13.89
N TYR A 218 1.46 -9.36 -13.59
CA TYR A 218 2.58 -9.52 -12.67
C TYR A 218 2.14 -9.21 -11.23
N TYR A 219 2.66 -10.00 -10.27
CA TYR A 219 2.31 -9.87 -8.85
C TYR A 219 3.55 -9.62 -8.00
N PHE A 220 3.49 -8.58 -7.15
CA PHE A 220 4.55 -8.17 -6.23
C PHE A 220 3.99 -7.87 -4.85
N SER A 221 4.85 -7.95 -3.83
CA SER A 221 4.52 -7.47 -2.49
C SER A 221 5.73 -6.93 -1.75
N TRP A 222 5.49 -6.00 -0.83
CA TRP A 222 6.40 -5.65 0.26
C TRP A 222 5.62 -5.28 1.51
N SER A 223 6.28 -5.33 2.67
CA SER A 223 5.69 -4.89 3.93
C SER A 223 6.74 -4.44 4.94
N GLY A 224 6.28 -3.70 5.95
CA GLY A 224 7.00 -3.44 7.17
C GLY A 224 6.91 -4.62 8.15
N SER A 225 7.68 -4.51 9.23
CA SER A 225 7.65 -5.46 10.34
C SER A 225 7.98 -4.82 11.68
N GLN A 226 7.86 -3.51 11.78
CA GLN A 226 8.21 -2.75 12.97
C GLN A 226 7.04 -1.84 13.40
N PRO A 227 6.22 -2.24 14.39
CA PRO A 227 5.03 -1.48 14.81
C PRO A 227 5.31 -0.11 15.43
N ALA A 228 6.54 0.14 15.93
CA ALA A 228 6.97 1.42 16.48
C ALA A 228 8.24 1.89 15.76
N THR A 229 8.21 3.05 15.17
CA THR A 229 9.26 3.53 14.26
C THR A 229 9.77 4.92 14.58
N ASN A 230 8.93 5.81 15.14
CA ASN A 230 9.27 7.19 15.42
C ASN A 230 8.52 7.70 16.65
N VAL A 231 9.24 8.16 17.65
CA VAL A 231 8.66 8.63 18.93
C VAL A 231 7.71 9.83 18.77
N LEU A 232 7.72 10.51 17.63
CA LEU A 232 6.81 11.60 17.30
C LEU A 232 5.59 11.12 16.51
N ASP A 233 5.58 9.87 16.06
CA ASP A 233 4.44 9.29 15.36
C ASP A 233 3.33 8.92 16.35
N VAL A 234 2.23 9.65 16.26
CA VAL A 234 1.06 9.45 17.12
C VAL A 234 0.35 8.11 16.87
N SER A 235 0.65 7.43 15.77
CA SER A 235 0.08 6.12 15.44
C SER A 235 0.84 4.95 16.07
N ASP A 236 2.13 5.11 16.40
CA ASP A 236 2.98 4.06 16.96
C ASP A 236 2.37 3.37 18.20
N PRO A 237 1.84 4.09 19.22
CA PRO A 237 1.26 3.45 20.40
C PRO A 237 0.08 2.53 20.05
N PHE A 238 -0.75 2.93 19.09
CA PHE A 238 -1.86 2.13 18.60
C PHE A 238 -1.36 0.88 17.87
N LEU A 239 -0.41 1.02 16.96
CA LEU A 239 0.13 -0.09 16.18
C LEU A 239 0.94 -1.08 17.04
N VAL A 240 1.62 -0.61 18.08
CA VAL A 240 2.22 -1.48 19.12
C VAL A 240 1.14 -2.28 19.84
N LEU A 241 0.02 -1.65 20.22
CA LEU A 241 -1.06 -2.34 20.92
C LEU A 241 -1.68 -3.44 20.03
N THR A 242 -1.99 -3.13 18.78
CA THR A 242 -2.56 -4.11 17.83
C THR A 242 -1.57 -5.21 17.43
N SER A 243 -0.26 -4.94 17.49
CA SER A 243 0.78 -5.93 17.18
C SER A 243 0.76 -7.15 18.09
N PHE A 244 0.24 -7.04 19.31
CA PHE A 244 0.06 -8.19 20.21
C PHE A 244 -0.90 -9.25 19.66
N ALA A 245 -1.77 -8.90 18.68
CA ALA A 245 -2.63 -9.87 18.00
C ALA A 245 -1.84 -10.96 17.26
N PHE A 246 -0.59 -10.70 16.90
CA PHE A 246 0.23 -11.60 16.10
C PHE A 246 1.11 -12.55 16.92
N ALA A 247 0.97 -12.59 18.24
CA ALA A 247 1.67 -13.52 19.15
C ALA A 247 3.20 -13.56 18.92
N GLY A 248 3.82 -12.42 18.65
CA GLY A 248 5.27 -12.28 18.43
C GLY A 248 5.75 -12.57 17.01
N SER A 249 4.86 -12.89 16.06
CA SER A 249 5.23 -12.98 14.65
C SER A 249 5.56 -11.59 14.10
N PRO A 250 6.54 -11.46 13.16
CA PRO A 250 6.85 -10.19 12.52
C PRO A 250 5.59 -9.58 11.88
N ASN A 251 5.33 -8.30 12.20
CA ASN A 251 4.14 -7.58 11.74
C ASN A 251 4.37 -6.07 11.78
N ASP A 252 3.56 -5.34 11.03
CA ASP A 252 3.57 -3.88 10.93
C ASP A 252 2.61 -3.17 11.92
N GLY A 253 1.97 -3.94 12.79
CA GLY A 253 0.92 -3.53 13.72
C GLY A 253 -0.48 -3.97 13.30
N LEU A 254 -0.79 -4.09 12.02
CA LEU A 254 -2.11 -4.50 11.50
C LEU A 254 -2.08 -5.76 10.63
N VAL A 255 -0.93 -6.09 10.01
CA VAL A 255 -0.76 -7.25 9.13
C VAL A 255 0.56 -7.94 9.45
N SER A 256 0.58 -9.28 9.48
CA SER A 256 1.83 -10.01 9.61
C SER A 256 2.59 -10.01 8.29
N SER A 257 3.94 -10.01 8.37
CA SER A 257 4.81 -10.10 7.18
C SER A 257 4.39 -11.25 6.27
N CYS A 258 4.15 -12.45 6.81
CA CYS A 258 3.75 -13.62 6.03
C CYS A 258 2.36 -13.49 5.38
N SER A 259 1.43 -12.77 6.04
CA SER A 259 0.10 -12.51 5.47
C SER A 259 0.16 -11.54 4.29
N SER A 260 1.13 -10.65 4.27
CA SER A 260 1.30 -9.65 3.20
C SER A 260 1.92 -10.21 1.91
N HIS A 261 2.44 -11.45 1.91
CA HIS A 261 3.10 -12.01 0.75
C HIS A 261 2.15 -12.24 -0.42
N LEU A 262 2.59 -11.79 -1.61
CA LEU A 262 1.93 -12.00 -2.90
C LEU A 262 2.99 -12.02 -4.02
N GLY A 263 2.88 -12.95 -4.96
CA GLY A 263 3.76 -13.02 -6.12
C GLY A 263 5.24 -13.02 -5.72
N THR A 264 6.01 -12.12 -6.32
CA THR A 264 7.40 -11.85 -5.96
C THR A 264 7.44 -10.98 -4.70
N VAL A 265 7.91 -11.53 -3.60
CA VAL A 265 8.15 -10.78 -2.36
C VAL A 265 9.43 -9.96 -2.52
N ILE A 266 9.31 -8.65 -2.57
CA ILE A 266 10.43 -7.71 -2.74
C ILE A 266 11.22 -7.61 -1.43
N ARG A 267 10.51 -7.32 -0.35
CA ARG A 267 11.01 -7.28 1.03
C ARG A 267 9.82 -7.28 1.99
N ASP A 268 9.91 -7.99 3.10
CA ASP A 268 8.84 -8.17 4.08
C ASP A 268 9.22 -7.74 5.50
N ASN A 269 10.33 -7.01 5.61
CA ASN A 269 10.91 -6.59 6.88
C ASN A 269 11.47 -5.17 6.84
N TYR A 270 10.79 -4.25 6.13
CA TYR A 270 11.12 -2.85 6.27
C TYR A 270 10.91 -2.40 7.73
N GLY A 271 11.78 -1.52 8.21
CA GLY A 271 11.61 -0.86 9.51
C GLY A 271 10.48 0.18 9.45
N MET A 272 9.30 -0.26 9.05
CA MET A 272 8.09 0.54 8.85
C MET A 272 6.94 -0.08 9.63
N ASN A 273 6.08 0.74 10.19
CA ASN A 273 4.75 0.35 10.65
C ASN A 273 3.74 0.41 9.48
N HIS A 274 2.51 0.00 9.71
CA HIS A 274 1.48 -0.08 8.67
C HIS A 274 1.15 1.26 8.00
N LEU A 275 1.24 2.38 8.71
CA LEU A 275 0.98 3.72 8.17
C LEU A 275 2.22 4.34 7.53
N ASP A 276 3.43 3.99 8.03
CA ASP A 276 4.69 4.37 7.42
C ASP A 276 4.80 3.85 5.99
N GLU A 277 4.31 2.65 5.72
CA GLU A 277 4.37 2.02 4.40
C GLU A 277 3.84 2.91 3.28
N VAL A 278 2.92 3.82 3.62
CA VAL A 278 2.34 4.82 2.69
C VAL A 278 2.66 6.26 3.09
N ASN A 279 3.61 6.46 3.99
CA ASN A 279 4.05 7.78 4.45
C ASN A 279 2.94 8.63 5.11
N GLN A 280 1.87 8.00 5.59
CA GLN A 280 0.59 8.66 5.92
C GLN A 280 0.69 9.66 7.07
N THR A 281 1.49 9.38 8.11
CA THR A 281 1.64 10.25 9.28
C THR A 281 2.57 11.43 8.97
N LEU A 282 2.26 12.21 7.93
CA LEU A 282 3.01 13.40 7.48
C LEU A 282 4.51 13.15 7.27
N GLY A 283 4.90 11.91 6.96
CA GLY A 283 6.29 11.53 6.76
C GLY A 283 7.08 11.30 8.05
N LEU A 284 6.41 11.13 9.18
CA LEU A 284 7.03 10.75 10.46
C LEU A 284 7.32 9.23 10.46
N VAL A 285 8.34 8.84 9.73
CA VAL A 285 8.76 7.44 9.54
C VAL A 285 10.10 7.17 10.22
N ASN A 286 10.55 5.92 10.20
CA ASN A 286 11.89 5.56 10.68
C ASN A 286 12.98 6.22 9.82
N ILE A 287 13.74 7.12 10.41
CA ILE A 287 14.80 7.88 9.72
C ILE A 287 16.01 7.03 9.31
N PHE A 288 16.14 5.82 9.84
CA PHE A 288 17.22 4.88 9.53
C PHE A 288 16.81 3.82 8.47
N GLU A 289 15.55 3.85 8.01
CA GLU A 289 15.06 2.96 6.97
C GLU A 289 14.93 3.71 5.63
N THR A 290 14.85 2.96 4.53
CA THR A 290 14.54 3.51 3.21
C THR A 290 13.18 4.19 3.24
N SER A 291 13.11 5.47 2.86
CA SER A 291 11.84 6.21 2.80
C SER A 291 10.79 5.45 1.97
N PRO A 292 9.53 5.34 2.44
CA PRO A 292 8.45 4.73 1.68
C PRO A 292 8.26 5.38 0.30
N VAL A 293 8.40 6.70 0.18
CA VAL A 293 8.39 7.40 -1.11
C VAL A 293 9.45 6.84 -2.06
N THR A 294 10.65 6.53 -1.56
CA THR A 294 11.72 5.90 -2.35
C THR A 294 11.33 4.48 -2.76
N VAL A 295 10.71 3.68 -1.87
CA VAL A 295 10.27 2.31 -2.19
C VAL A 295 9.24 2.31 -3.32
N PHE A 296 8.24 3.22 -3.28
CA PHE A 296 7.26 3.37 -4.36
C PHE A 296 7.92 3.77 -5.68
N ARG A 297 8.89 4.71 -5.66
CA ARG A 297 9.64 5.09 -6.86
C ARG A 297 10.47 3.92 -7.43
N GLN A 298 11.10 3.13 -6.58
CA GLN A 298 11.83 1.93 -6.98
C GLN A 298 10.89 0.88 -7.60
N GLN A 299 9.66 0.75 -7.08
CA GLN A 299 8.66 -0.14 -7.67
C GLN A 299 8.22 0.36 -9.05
N ALA A 300 7.92 1.65 -9.20
CA ALA A 300 7.60 2.23 -10.51
C ALA A 300 8.73 2.01 -11.53
N ASN A 301 9.99 2.19 -11.10
CA ASN A 301 11.15 1.89 -11.95
C ASN A 301 11.26 0.42 -12.31
N ARG A 302 10.95 -0.50 -11.38
CA ARG A 302 10.88 -1.94 -11.68
C ARG A 302 9.83 -2.24 -12.73
N LEU A 303 8.63 -1.66 -12.60
CA LEU A 303 7.55 -1.82 -13.59
C LEU A 303 7.97 -1.26 -14.95
N GLN A 304 8.60 -0.09 -14.99
CA GLN A 304 9.18 0.49 -16.20
C GLN A 304 10.19 -0.47 -16.87
N GLY A 305 11.10 -1.04 -16.09
CA GLY A 305 12.09 -2.01 -16.58
C GLY A 305 11.49 -3.30 -17.16
N LEU A 306 10.26 -3.64 -16.75
CA LEU A 306 9.47 -4.76 -17.28
C LEU A 306 8.61 -4.35 -18.49
N GLY A 307 8.61 -3.08 -18.89
CA GLY A 307 7.79 -2.57 -19.99
C GLY A 307 6.30 -2.42 -19.62
N LEU A 308 5.99 -2.26 -18.33
CA LEU A 308 4.65 -2.16 -17.78
C LEU A 308 4.23 -0.71 -17.50
#